data_377fc3909291984fce261bbee0137949
#
_entry.id   377fc3909291984fce261bbee0137949
#
_cell.length_a   1.000
_cell.length_b   1.000
_cell.length_c   1.000
_cell.angle_alpha   90.00
_cell.angle_beta   90.00
_cell.angle_gamma   90.00
#
_symmetry.space_group_name_H-M   'P 1'
#
loop_
_entity.id
_entity.type
_entity.pdbx_description
1 polymer ?
#
loop_
_entity_poly.entity_id
_entity_poly.type
_entity_poly.pdbx_seq_one_letter_code
_entity_poly.pdbx_strand_id
1 'polypeptide(L)'
;MAVEKKPVKIMETVLRDAHQSLIATRMTTEQMLPIIDKMDKIGYHAVECWGGATFDASLRFLHEDPWMRLRKLRDGFKNTKLQMLFRGQNILGYRPYADDVVEYFVQKSIANGIDIIRIFDCMNDLRNLQTAVSAANKEKGHAQVALSYTLGDAYTLEYWTTMAKRIEEMGADSICIKDMAGLLVPYKATELVTALKEATDLPIQLHTHYTSGVASMTYLKAVEAGVDIIDTAMSPFAMGTSQPATEVMVETFKGTPYDTGLDQNKLAWQFSRPLSISGAIAAGVWAPFTGSSMIVGRRSLGPPLIIMDDTKHCTILQSAFFSRFCFPFIRKERKRLSAFPMKPCSHFSVTLNCL
;
A
#
# COMPACT_ATOMS: atom_id res chain seq x y z
N MET A 1 7.26 -32.34 17.15
CA MET A 1 7.40 -31.08 17.92
C MET A 1 6.27 -30.17 17.47
N ALA A 2 5.49 -29.58 18.38
CA ALA A 2 4.48 -28.58 18.02
C ALA A 2 5.23 -27.36 17.45
N VAL A 3 4.88 -26.94 16.23
CA VAL A 3 5.41 -25.71 15.66
C VAL A 3 4.92 -24.55 16.52
N GLU A 4 5.83 -23.74 17.03
CA GLU A 4 5.49 -22.56 17.82
C GLU A 4 4.60 -21.64 16.98
N LYS A 5 3.43 -21.27 17.53
CA LYS A 5 2.50 -20.36 16.84
C LYS A 5 3.08 -18.96 16.82
N LYS A 6 3.31 -18.40 15.66
CA LYS A 6 3.77 -17.03 15.44
C LYS A 6 2.81 -16.29 14.47
N PRO A 7 1.64 -15.84 14.96
CA PRO A 7 0.66 -15.15 14.12
C PRO A 7 1.26 -13.94 13.41
N VAL A 8 1.07 -13.83 12.10
CA VAL A 8 1.47 -12.64 11.35
C VAL A 8 0.41 -11.56 11.50
N LYS A 9 0.85 -10.32 11.70
CA LYS A 9 -0.05 -9.16 11.82
C LYS A 9 -0.28 -8.51 10.46
N ILE A 10 -1.47 -7.97 10.27
CA ILE A 10 -1.86 -7.28 9.04
C ILE A 10 -1.93 -5.77 9.29
N MET A 11 -1.26 -5.01 8.42
CA MET A 11 -1.48 -3.58 8.28
C MET A 11 -2.22 -3.29 6.98
N GLU A 12 -3.33 -2.56 7.08
CA GLU A 12 -4.16 -2.19 5.93
C GLU A 12 -3.73 -0.85 5.34
N THR A 13 -3.55 -0.78 4.02
CA THR A 13 -3.03 0.40 3.31
C THR A 13 -4.08 1.16 2.50
N VAL A 14 -5.33 0.70 2.48
CA VAL A 14 -6.38 1.24 1.61
C VAL A 14 -6.62 2.74 1.77
N LEU A 15 -6.44 3.28 2.98
CA LEU A 15 -6.68 4.70 3.25
C LEU A 15 -5.49 5.61 2.89
N ARG A 16 -4.36 5.06 2.45
CA ARG A 16 -3.20 5.84 1.99
C ARG A 16 -2.55 5.26 0.73
N ASP A 17 -1.70 4.21 0.84
CA ASP A 17 -0.82 3.79 -0.26
C ASP A 17 -1.59 3.12 -1.40
N ALA A 18 -2.59 2.31 -1.09
CA ALA A 18 -3.38 1.64 -2.10
C ALA A 18 -4.13 2.63 -3.00
N HIS A 19 -4.87 3.58 -2.44
CA HIS A 19 -5.56 4.57 -3.27
C HIS A 19 -4.61 5.61 -3.88
N GLN A 20 -3.43 5.84 -3.29
CA GLN A 20 -2.38 6.62 -3.94
C GLN A 20 -1.91 5.92 -5.21
N SER A 21 -1.68 4.63 -5.14
CA SER A 21 -1.13 3.83 -6.24
C SER A 21 -2.13 3.62 -7.38
N LEU A 22 -3.43 3.52 -7.09
CA LEU A 22 -4.46 3.16 -8.08
C LEU A 22 -5.28 4.34 -8.59
N ILE A 23 -5.53 5.35 -7.76
CA ILE A 23 -6.36 6.51 -8.11
C ILE A 23 -5.68 7.85 -7.77
N ALA A 24 -4.36 7.88 -7.79
CA ALA A 24 -3.55 9.09 -7.63
C ALA A 24 -3.92 9.92 -6.38
N THR A 25 -4.20 9.27 -5.26
CA THR A 25 -4.55 9.90 -3.97
C THR A 25 -5.87 10.71 -4.04
N ARG A 26 -6.81 10.32 -4.90
CA ARG A 26 -8.05 11.10 -5.13
C ARG A 26 -9.24 10.67 -4.26
N MET A 27 -9.06 9.76 -3.30
CA MET A 27 -10.12 9.41 -2.36
C MET A 27 -10.36 10.54 -1.36
N THR A 28 -11.59 11.03 -1.27
CA THR A 28 -11.97 12.09 -0.34
C THR A 28 -12.19 11.56 1.08
N THR A 29 -12.13 12.45 2.08
CA THR A 29 -12.42 12.07 3.46
C THR A 29 -13.86 11.54 3.60
N GLU A 30 -14.83 12.17 2.97
CA GLU A 30 -16.23 11.73 3.00
C GLU A 30 -16.43 10.32 2.44
N GLN A 31 -15.62 9.97 1.46
CA GLN A 31 -15.60 8.63 0.89
C GLN A 31 -14.98 7.58 1.83
N MET A 32 -14.05 7.94 2.69
CA MET A 32 -13.41 7.04 3.66
C MET A 32 -14.29 6.78 4.88
N LEU A 33 -14.97 7.80 5.40
CA LEU A 33 -15.70 7.74 6.68
C LEU A 33 -16.67 6.56 6.81
N PRO A 34 -17.46 6.18 5.78
CA PRO A 34 -18.48 5.13 5.91
C PRO A 34 -17.95 3.73 6.26
N ILE A 35 -16.65 3.45 6.04
CA ILE A 35 -16.08 2.13 6.30
C ILE A 35 -15.26 2.06 7.59
N ILE A 36 -14.90 3.20 8.17
CA ILE A 36 -13.94 3.27 9.28
C ILE A 36 -14.40 2.46 10.50
N ASP A 37 -15.65 2.64 10.94
CA ASP A 37 -16.20 1.88 12.08
C ASP A 37 -16.13 0.37 11.89
N LYS A 38 -16.17 -0.11 10.66
CA LYS A 38 -16.07 -1.51 10.32
C LYS A 38 -14.62 -1.97 10.29
N MET A 39 -13.75 -1.17 9.68
CA MET A 39 -12.31 -1.43 9.66
C MET A 39 -11.75 -1.51 11.08
N ASP A 40 -12.20 -0.62 11.98
CA ASP A 40 -11.77 -0.59 13.38
C ASP A 40 -12.13 -1.87 14.18
N LYS A 41 -13.12 -2.64 13.70
CA LYS A 41 -13.60 -3.89 14.35
C LYS A 41 -12.99 -5.16 13.74
N ILE A 42 -12.16 -5.06 12.72
CA ILE A 42 -11.55 -6.22 12.06
C ILE A 42 -10.44 -6.81 12.90
N GLY A 43 -9.65 -5.97 13.56
CA GLY A 43 -8.49 -6.39 14.35
C GLY A 43 -7.15 -6.18 13.62
N TYR A 44 -7.08 -5.27 12.66
CA TYR A 44 -5.83 -4.87 12.05
C TYR A 44 -4.79 -4.41 13.09
N HIS A 45 -3.53 -4.70 12.85
CA HIS A 45 -2.43 -4.17 13.64
C HIS A 45 -2.38 -2.64 13.57
N ALA A 46 -2.51 -2.12 12.35
CA ALA A 46 -2.58 -0.69 12.07
C ALA A 46 -3.27 -0.46 10.72
N VAL A 47 -3.68 0.79 10.49
CA VAL A 47 -4.14 1.29 9.19
C VAL A 47 -3.26 2.46 8.77
N GLU A 48 -2.66 2.37 7.59
CA GLU A 48 -1.92 3.50 7.02
C GLU A 48 -2.91 4.46 6.38
N CYS A 49 -2.99 5.69 6.90
CA CYS A 49 -4.05 6.61 6.53
C CYS A 49 -3.56 8.01 6.11
N TRP A 50 -2.28 8.31 6.33
CA TRP A 50 -1.76 9.66 6.13
C TRP A 50 -0.30 9.67 5.65
N GLY A 51 0.13 10.80 5.09
CA GLY A 51 1.49 10.97 4.60
C GLY A 51 1.61 12.16 3.64
N GLY A 52 2.81 12.36 3.08
CA GLY A 52 3.11 13.52 2.24
C GLY A 52 2.21 13.67 1.02
N ALA A 53 1.99 12.59 0.27
CA ALA A 53 1.13 12.63 -0.90
C ALA A 53 -0.35 12.87 -0.54
N THR A 54 -0.82 12.31 0.57
CA THR A 54 -2.19 12.55 1.08
C THR A 54 -2.37 14.01 1.47
N PHE A 55 -1.40 14.58 2.18
CA PHE A 55 -1.40 15.98 2.58
C PHE A 55 -1.45 16.90 1.35
N ASP A 56 -0.55 16.68 0.40
CA ASP A 56 -0.45 17.48 -0.82
C ASP A 56 -1.71 17.36 -1.70
N ALA A 57 -2.22 16.13 -1.89
CA ALA A 57 -3.42 15.91 -2.68
C ALA A 57 -4.68 16.49 -2.05
N SER A 58 -4.79 16.47 -0.72
CA SER A 58 -5.91 17.10 0.01
C SER A 58 -5.98 18.58 -0.29
N LEU A 59 -4.85 19.28 -0.25
CA LEU A 59 -4.80 20.72 -0.53
C LEU A 59 -4.99 21.05 -2.01
N ARG A 60 -4.25 20.36 -2.91
CA ARG A 60 -4.18 20.74 -4.34
C ARG A 60 -5.37 20.29 -5.17
N PHE A 61 -5.98 19.17 -4.82
CA PHE A 61 -6.94 18.51 -5.69
C PHE A 61 -8.29 18.25 -5.06
N LEU A 62 -8.32 18.03 -3.73
CA LEU A 62 -9.55 17.67 -3.04
C LEU A 62 -10.17 18.87 -2.30
N HIS A 63 -9.41 19.97 -2.16
CA HIS A 63 -9.82 21.16 -1.41
C HIS A 63 -10.24 20.82 0.04
N GLU A 64 -9.51 19.88 0.65
CA GLU A 64 -9.73 19.44 2.02
C GLU A 64 -8.57 19.89 2.93
N ASP A 65 -8.88 20.21 4.18
CA ASP A 65 -7.88 20.38 5.23
C ASP A 65 -7.30 19.00 5.62
N PRO A 66 -6.00 18.73 5.37
CA PRO A 66 -5.40 17.44 5.67
C PRO A 66 -5.38 17.12 7.17
N TRP A 67 -5.28 18.12 8.05
CA TRP A 67 -5.34 17.92 9.50
C TRP A 67 -6.76 17.57 9.96
N MET A 68 -7.77 18.19 9.37
CA MET A 68 -9.16 17.84 9.63
C MET A 68 -9.45 16.40 9.20
N ARG A 69 -8.91 15.97 8.03
CA ARG A 69 -8.98 14.57 7.59
C ARG A 69 -8.41 13.65 8.65
N LEU A 70 -7.19 13.90 9.13
CA LEU A 70 -6.55 13.06 10.15
C LEU A 70 -7.40 12.97 11.43
N ARG A 71 -7.90 14.09 11.93
CA ARG A 71 -8.76 14.12 13.12
C ARG A 71 -10.04 13.31 12.93
N LYS A 72 -10.72 13.44 11.80
CA LYS A 72 -11.93 12.66 11.48
C LYS A 72 -11.64 11.15 11.40
N LEU A 73 -10.51 10.77 10.82
CA LEU A 73 -10.09 9.37 10.79
C LEU A 73 -9.80 8.86 12.22
N ARG A 74 -9.06 9.61 13.02
CA ARG A 74 -8.79 9.25 14.42
C ARG A 74 -10.08 9.12 15.25
N ASP A 75 -11.03 10.01 15.01
CA ASP A 75 -12.34 9.95 15.70
C ASP A 75 -13.11 8.66 15.37
N GLY A 76 -12.94 8.14 14.19
CA GLY A 76 -13.58 6.89 13.78
C GLY A 76 -12.85 5.62 14.24
N PHE A 77 -11.52 5.65 14.30
CA PHE A 77 -10.71 4.53 14.78
C PHE A 77 -10.48 4.63 16.29
N LYS A 78 -10.97 3.66 17.07
CA LYS A 78 -10.81 3.62 18.53
C LYS A 78 -9.87 2.50 18.99
N ASN A 79 -9.83 1.40 18.26
CA ASN A 79 -9.08 0.20 18.60
C ASN A 79 -7.85 -0.01 17.73
N THR A 80 -7.86 0.52 16.52
CA THR A 80 -6.81 0.32 15.53
C THR A 80 -5.82 1.48 15.52
N LYS A 81 -4.54 1.18 15.48
CA LYS A 81 -3.47 2.17 15.36
C LYS A 81 -3.51 2.85 14.00
N LEU A 82 -3.18 4.13 13.96
CA LEU A 82 -3.04 4.90 12.73
C LEU A 82 -1.56 5.10 12.39
N GLN A 83 -1.21 4.81 11.15
CA GLN A 83 0.14 4.99 10.64
C GLN A 83 0.20 6.08 9.58
N MET A 84 1.30 6.83 9.56
CA MET A 84 1.65 7.73 8.47
C MET A 84 2.99 7.39 7.84
N LEU A 85 3.14 7.71 6.55
CA LEU A 85 4.42 7.70 5.86
C LEU A 85 5.09 9.08 5.95
N PHE A 86 6.38 9.10 6.32
CA PHE A 86 7.15 10.31 6.60
C PHE A 86 8.49 10.30 5.85
N ARG A 87 8.77 11.34 5.06
CA ARG A 87 9.96 11.41 4.20
C ARG A 87 11.19 11.96 4.92
N GLY A 88 11.53 11.43 6.10
CA GLY A 88 12.70 11.89 6.87
C GLY A 88 12.75 13.42 6.97
N GLN A 89 13.91 14.02 6.72
CA GLN A 89 14.11 15.48 6.83
C GLN A 89 13.24 16.29 5.85
N ASN A 90 12.69 15.67 4.81
CA ASN A 90 11.83 16.35 3.83
C ASN A 90 10.37 16.42 4.26
N ILE A 91 9.97 15.74 5.34
CA ILE A 91 8.58 15.69 5.87
C ILE A 91 7.58 15.27 4.78
N LEU A 92 6.97 16.25 4.14
CA LEU A 92 5.96 16.11 3.07
C LEU A 92 6.50 16.55 1.71
N GLY A 93 7.58 17.33 1.71
CA GLY A 93 8.10 18.04 0.55
C GLY A 93 9.20 17.31 -0.21
N TYR A 94 9.94 18.08 -1.00
CA TYR A 94 11.02 17.62 -1.86
C TYR A 94 12.37 18.30 -1.53
N ARG A 95 12.40 19.07 -0.45
CA ARG A 95 13.59 19.70 0.11
C ARG A 95 13.63 19.47 1.61
N PRO A 96 14.82 19.37 2.22
CA PRO A 96 14.93 19.22 3.66
C PRO A 96 14.43 20.48 4.39
N TYR A 97 13.76 20.25 5.49
CA TYR A 97 13.34 21.28 6.44
C TYR A 97 14.35 21.36 7.59
N ALA A 98 14.32 22.44 8.35
CA ALA A 98 15.09 22.59 9.58
C ALA A 98 14.59 21.61 10.66
N ASP A 99 15.46 21.23 11.59
CA ASP A 99 15.17 20.21 12.61
C ASP A 99 13.97 20.57 13.49
N ASP A 100 13.85 21.83 13.89
CA ASP A 100 12.72 22.33 14.68
C ASP A 100 11.38 22.19 13.96
N VAL A 101 11.36 22.35 12.64
CA VAL A 101 10.16 22.13 11.81
C VAL A 101 9.80 20.64 11.76
N VAL A 102 10.81 19.76 11.63
CA VAL A 102 10.63 18.31 11.67
C VAL A 102 10.07 17.87 13.01
N GLU A 103 10.69 18.31 14.12
CA GLU A 103 10.22 18.01 15.47
C GLU A 103 8.78 18.49 15.69
N TYR A 104 8.47 19.73 15.32
CA TYR A 104 7.14 20.29 15.49
C TYR A 104 6.08 19.54 14.66
N PHE A 105 6.42 19.15 13.42
CA PHE A 105 5.51 18.38 12.57
C PHE A 105 5.23 17.00 13.15
N VAL A 106 6.25 16.29 13.63
CA VAL A 106 6.10 15.01 14.32
C VAL A 106 5.23 15.15 15.55
N GLN A 107 5.50 16.12 16.41
CA GLN A 107 4.68 16.43 17.59
C GLN A 107 3.21 16.65 17.21
N LYS A 108 2.94 17.46 16.19
CA LYS A 108 1.56 17.74 15.74
C LYS A 108 0.91 16.51 15.13
N SER A 109 1.65 15.66 14.42
CA SER A 109 1.10 14.41 13.85
C SER A 109 0.63 13.47 14.94
N ILE A 110 1.44 13.26 15.97
CA ILE A 110 1.09 12.40 17.11
C ILE A 110 -0.08 13.02 17.91
N ALA A 111 -0.02 14.32 18.21
CA ALA A 111 -1.09 15.01 18.92
C ALA A 111 -2.44 14.99 18.17
N ASN A 112 -2.45 14.84 16.86
CA ASN A 112 -3.67 14.69 16.04
C ASN A 112 -4.05 13.23 15.76
N GLY A 113 -3.37 12.26 16.37
CA GLY A 113 -3.82 10.86 16.42
C GLY A 113 -3.02 9.86 15.61
N ILE A 114 -1.82 10.20 15.14
CA ILE A 114 -0.89 9.21 14.58
C ILE A 114 -0.20 8.44 15.70
N ASP A 115 -0.26 7.12 15.62
CA ASP A 115 0.41 6.20 16.55
C ASP A 115 1.77 5.75 16.04
N ILE A 116 1.89 5.50 14.72
CA ILE A 116 3.10 4.96 14.08
C ILE A 116 3.57 5.94 13.00
N ILE A 117 4.81 6.37 13.09
CA ILE A 117 5.45 7.18 12.06
C ILE A 117 6.46 6.30 11.32
N ARG A 118 6.13 5.93 10.07
CA ARG A 118 7.02 5.21 9.16
C ARG A 118 7.92 6.21 8.45
N ILE A 119 9.17 6.26 8.88
CA ILE A 119 10.17 7.23 8.43
C ILE A 119 11.07 6.56 7.39
N PHE A 120 11.24 7.18 6.22
CA PHE A 120 12.10 6.66 5.18
C PHE A 120 12.92 7.74 4.48
N ASP A 121 14.03 7.34 3.92
CA ASP A 121 14.77 8.05 2.89
C ASP A 121 14.94 7.16 1.66
N CYS A 122 14.71 7.69 0.46
CA CYS A 122 14.76 6.87 -0.76
C CYS A 122 16.17 6.36 -1.11
N MET A 123 17.21 6.99 -0.56
CA MET A 123 18.62 6.60 -0.71
C MET A 123 19.15 5.84 0.51
N ASN A 124 18.29 5.57 1.51
CA ASN A 124 18.67 4.97 2.79
C ASN A 124 19.73 5.76 3.58
N ASP A 125 19.75 7.08 3.45
CA ASP A 125 20.63 7.91 4.25
C ASP A 125 20.07 8.13 5.66
N LEU A 126 20.59 7.39 6.63
CA LEU A 126 20.13 7.43 8.02
C LEU A 126 20.26 8.81 8.67
N ARG A 127 21.16 9.68 8.17
CA ARG A 127 21.32 11.05 8.68
C ARG A 127 20.02 11.86 8.48
N ASN A 128 19.29 11.58 7.40
CA ASN A 128 18.01 12.23 7.11
C ASN A 128 16.85 11.71 7.97
N LEU A 129 17.06 10.69 8.78
CA LEU A 129 16.01 10.05 9.59
C LEU A 129 16.13 10.40 11.07
N GLN A 130 17.34 10.75 11.54
CA GLN A 130 17.67 10.90 12.95
C GLN A 130 16.76 11.86 13.70
N THR A 131 16.52 13.05 13.17
CA THR A 131 15.65 14.07 13.80
C THR A 131 14.23 13.56 13.97
N ALA A 132 13.68 12.90 12.93
CA ALA A 132 12.30 12.39 12.96
C ALA A 132 12.16 11.22 13.94
N VAL A 133 13.13 10.29 14.01
CA VAL A 133 13.13 9.19 14.98
C VAL A 133 13.20 9.74 16.40
N SER A 134 14.14 10.64 16.68
CA SER A 134 14.28 11.25 17.99
C SER A 134 13.02 12.02 18.43
N ALA A 135 12.39 12.72 17.49
CA ALA A 135 11.14 13.45 17.75
C ALA A 135 9.97 12.50 18.04
N ALA A 136 9.86 11.39 17.28
CA ALA A 136 8.81 10.41 17.53
C ALA A 136 8.95 9.78 18.92
N ASN A 137 10.15 9.39 19.31
CA ASN A 137 10.44 8.83 20.63
C ASN A 137 10.15 9.83 21.75
N LYS A 138 10.54 11.11 21.59
CA LYS A 138 10.26 12.20 22.53
C LYS A 138 8.77 12.38 22.79
N GLU A 139 7.96 12.26 21.75
CA GLU A 139 6.49 12.37 21.79
C GLU A 139 5.79 11.04 22.12
N LYS A 140 6.54 9.98 22.45
CA LYS A 140 6.04 8.63 22.76
C LYS A 140 5.23 7.97 21.62
N GLY A 141 5.49 8.37 20.38
CA GLY A 141 5.00 7.69 19.20
C GLY A 141 5.89 6.49 18.83
N HIS A 142 5.38 5.58 18.03
CA HIS A 142 6.16 4.45 17.52
C HIS A 142 6.97 4.89 16.29
N ALA A 143 8.29 4.91 16.41
CA ALA A 143 9.21 5.21 15.33
C ALA A 143 9.53 3.95 14.51
N GLN A 144 8.95 3.83 13.33
CA GLN A 144 9.30 2.77 12.38
C GLN A 144 10.23 3.31 11.30
N VAL A 145 11.41 2.73 11.13
CA VAL A 145 12.31 3.09 10.04
C VAL A 145 12.15 2.14 8.87
N ALA A 146 11.95 2.69 7.67
CA ALA A 146 11.79 1.91 6.46
C ALA A 146 13.08 1.92 5.63
N LEU A 147 13.55 0.72 5.30
CA LEU A 147 14.62 0.46 4.34
C LEU A 147 14.03 0.42 2.93
N SER A 148 14.39 1.38 2.09
CA SER A 148 14.01 1.43 0.68
C SER A 148 14.74 0.31 -0.07
N TYR A 149 14.03 -0.80 -0.33
CA TYR A 149 14.60 -1.98 -0.98
C TYR A 149 14.91 -1.71 -2.45
N THR A 150 16.09 -2.08 -2.86
CA THR A 150 16.55 -2.00 -4.25
C THR A 150 17.55 -3.10 -4.58
N LEU A 151 17.89 -3.23 -5.86
CA LEU A 151 18.87 -4.20 -6.39
C LEU A 151 20.13 -3.48 -6.85
N GLY A 152 21.24 -4.18 -6.81
CA GLY A 152 22.55 -3.72 -7.27
C GLY A 152 23.69 -4.30 -6.41
N ASP A 153 24.90 -4.26 -6.92
CA ASP A 153 26.08 -4.91 -6.30
C ASP A 153 26.41 -4.36 -4.89
N ALA A 154 26.03 -3.11 -4.62
CA ALA A 154 26.23 -2.48 -3.31
C ALA A 154 25.21 -2.95 -2.25
N TYR A 155 24.07 -3.52 -2.65
CA TYR A 155 22.98 -3.88 -1.76
C TYR A 155 23.03 -5.36 -1.35
N THR A 156 24.15 -5.74 -0.71
CA THR A 156 24.39 -7.10 -0.20
C THR A 156 23.60 -7.38 1.07
N LEU A 157 23.53 -8.65 1.50
CA LEU A 157 22.94 -8.98 2.81
C LEU A 157 23.67 -8.27 3.97
N GLU A 158 24.98 -8.13 3.89
CA GLU A 158 25.78 -7.39 4.88
C GLU A 158 25.40 -5.91 4.93
N TYR A 159 25.12 -5.28 3.77
CA TYR A 159 24.60 -3.91 3.74
C TYR A 159 23.29 -3.81 4.52
N TRP A 160 22.31 -4.69 4.26
CA TRP A 160 21.02 -4.65 4.91
C TRP A 160 21.08 -4.93 6.42
N THR A 161 21.88 -5.90 6.83
CA THR A 161 22.07 -6.22 8.26
C THR A 161 22.81 -5.12 9.01
N THR A 162 23.78 -4.47 8.37
CA THR A 162 24.47 -3.28 8.94
C THR A 162 23.49 -2.13 9.11
N MET A 163 22.62 -1.89 8.11
CA MET A 163 21.60 -0.84 8.21
C MET A 163 20.61 -1.13 9.34
N ALA A 164 20.18 -2.39 9.51
CA ALA A 164 19.28 -2.78 10.59
C ALA A 164 19.86 -2.50 11.98
N LYS A 165 21.11 -2.86 12.22
CA LYS A 165 21.81 -2.58 13.48
C LYS A 165 21.88 -1.08 13.77
N ARG A 166 22.25 -0.28 12.77
CA ARG A 166 22.32 1.18 12.91
C ARG A 166 20.93 1.81 13.16
N ILE A 167 19.88 1.25 12.61
CA ILE A 167 18.50 1.69 12.86
C ILE A 167 18.09 1.37 14.31
N GLU A 168 18.47 0.19 14.81
CA GLU A 168 18.26 -0.18 16.21
C GLU A 168 19.03 0.75 17.17
N GLU A 169 20.33 1.00 16.88
CA GLU A 169 21.14 1.97 17.62
C GLU A 169 20.57 3.40 17.60
N MET A 170 19.87 3.77 16.52
CA MET A 170 19.17 5.07 16.40
C MET A 170 17.96 5.18 17.31
N GLY A 171 17.48 4.05 17.87
CA GLY A 171 16.34 4.00 18.76
C GLY A 171 14.98 3.84 18.04
N ALA A 172 14.96 3.22 16.86
CA ALA A 172 13.71 2.84 16.20
C ALA A 172 13.01 1.70 16.96
N ASP A 173 11.67 1.66 16.90
CA ASP A 173 10.86 0.62 17.53
C ASP A 173 10.58 -0.58 16.59
N SER A 174 10.72 -0.39 15.28
CA SER A 174 10.56 -1.45 14.28
C SER A 174 11.21 -1.06 12.94
N ILE A 175 11.45 -2.07 12.11
CA ILE A 175 12.01 -1.91 10.76
C ILE A 175 10.96 -2.33 9.73
N CYS A 176 10.82 -1.55 8.64
CA CYS A 176 10.03 -1.93 7.49
C CYS A 176 10.94 -2.16 6.27
N ILE A 177 10.89 -3.33 5.67
CA ILE A 177 11.44 -3.56 4.33
C ILE A 177 10.42 -2.95 3.36
N LYS A 178 10.79 -1.83 2.70
CA LYS A 178 9.89 -1.11 1.80
C LYS A 178 10.29 -1.32 0.35
N ASP A 179 9.65 -2.27 -0.29
CA ASP A 179 9.81 -2.58 -1.71
C ASP A 179 8.76 -1.82 -2.54
N MET A 180 9.10 -0.62 -2.96
CA MET A 180 8.22 0.28 -3.69
C MET A 180 8.01 -0.11 -5.15
N ALA A 181 8.81 -1.03 -5.68
CA ALA A 181 8.78 -1.40 -7.09
C ALA A 181 8.44 -2.88 -7.34
N GLY A 182 8.21 -3.68 -6.27
CA GLY A 182 7.92 -5.10 -6.40
C GLY A 182 9.13 -5.93 -6.87
N LEU A 183 10.34 -5.53 -6.46
CA LEU A 183 11.60 -6.16 -6.86
C LEU A 183 11.97 -7.39 -6.03
N LEU A 184 11.45 -7.46 -4.80
CA LEU A 184 11.78 -8.51 -3.87
C LEU A 184 11.05 -9.80 -4.25
N VAL A 185 11.81 -10.78 -4.75
CA VAL A 185 11.28 -12.09 -5.13
C VAL A 185 11.25 -13.06 -3.93
N PRO A 186 10.39 -14.11 -3.96
CA PRO A 186 10.09 -14.94 -2.78
C PRO A 186 11.31 -15.51 -2.04
N TYR A 187 12.24 -16.15 -2.73
CA TYR A 187 13.41 -16.75 -2.07
C TYR A 187 14.41 -15.71 -1.58
N LYS A 188 14.52 -14.56 -2.25
CA LYS A 188 15.33 -13.45 -1.75
C LYS A 188 14.70 -12.81 -0.52
N ALA A 189 13.39 -12.83 -0.39
CA ALA A 189 12.70 -12.42 0.83
C ALA A 189 13.05 -13.34 2.00
N THR A 190 13.10 -14.66 1.78
CA THR A 190 13.56 -15.60 2.81
C THR A 190 14.97 -15.28 3.27
N GLU A 191 15.93 -15.14 2.33
CA GLU A 191 17.33 -14.83 2.65
C GLU A 191 17.45 -13.51 3.45
N LEU A 192 16.79 -12.45 2.97
CA LEU A 192 16.86 -11.12 3.58
C LEU A 192 16.23 -11.10 4.97
N VAL A 193 15.02 -11.65 5.12
CA VAL A 193 14.30 -11.65 6.40
C VAL A 193 15.05 -12.49 7.43
N THR A 194 15.54 -13.66 7.06
CA THR A 194 16.36 -14.49 7.97
C THR A 194 17.58 -13.71 8.47
N ALA A 195 18.35 -13.11 7.55
CA ALA A 195 19.54 -12.33 7.91
C ALA A 195 19.20 -11.12 8.81
N LEU A 196 18.08 -10.44 8.56
CA LEU A 196 17.66 -9.32 9.41
C LEU A 196 17.20 -9.79 10.79
N LYS A 197 16.48 -10.92 10.90
CA LYS A 197 16.06 -11.49 12.20
C LYS A 197 17.23 -12.00 13.03
N GLU A 198 18.35 -12.35 12.40
CA GLU A 198 19.62 -12.70 13.09
C GLU A 198 20.40 -11.43 13.51
N ALA A 199 20.17 -10.31 12.85
CA ALA A 199 20.95 -9.08 13.05
C ALA A 199 20.34 -8.12 14.07
N THR A 200 19.03 -8.19 14.34
CA THR A 200 18.29 -7.26 15.23
C THR A 200 17.11 -7.96 15.90
N ASP A 201 16.78 -7.53 17.12
CA ASP A 201 15.60 -7.97 17.86
C ASP A 201 14.34 -7.17 17.50
N LEU A 202 14.46 -6.12 16.68
CA LEU A 202 13.33 -5.29 16.30
C LEU A 202 12.29 -6.08 15.47
N PRO A 203 10.99 -5.80 15.65
CA PRO A 203 9.96 -6.31 14.76
C PRO A 203 10.21 -5.89 13.31
N ILE A 204 10.05 -6.85 12.38
CA ILE A 204 10.23 -6.61 10.94
C ILE A 204 8.88 -6.62 10.25
N GLN A 205 8.61 -5.57 9.51
CA GLN A 205 7.45 -5.42 8.65
C GLN A 205 7.87 -5.47 7.18
N LEU A 206 7.07 -6.11 6.34
CA LEU A 206 7.30 -6.15 4.90
C LEU A 206 6.17 -5.41 4.16
N HIS A 207 6.58 -4.45 3.34
CA HIS A 207 5.76 -3.72 2.39
C HIS A 207 6.28 -3.96 0.98
N THR A 208 5.48 -4.50 0.08
CA THR A 208 5.85 -4.63 -1.33
C THR A 208 4.68 -4.34 -2.26
N HIS A 209 4.96 -3.68 -3.39
CA HIS A 209 3.99 -3.46 -4.44
C HIS A 209 3.85 -4.69 -5.35
N TYR A 210 2.68 -4.86 -5.94
CA TYR A 210 2.32 -6.06 -6.74
C TYR A 210 2.73 -5.95 -8.22
N THR A 211 3.52 -4.96 -8.58
CA THR A 211 3.89 -4.63 -9.98
C THR A 211 4.55 -5.79 -10.73
N SER A 212 5.32 -6.62 -10.06
CA SER A 212 5.94 -7.83 -10.64
C SER A 212 5.03 -9.06 -10.66
N GLY A 213 3.87 -9.02 -9.97
CA GLY A 213 2.95 -10.14 -9.86
C GLY A 213 3.35 -11.22 -8.83
N VAL A 214 4.49 -11.09 -8.14
CA VAL A 214 4.99 -12.11 -7.19
C VAL A 214 4.78 -11.77 -5.72
N ALA A 215 4.25 -10.60 -5.40
CA ALA A 215 4.22 -10.07 -4.04
C ALA A 215 3.51 -10.98 -3.01
N SER A 216 2.43 -11.68 -3.37
CA SER A 216 1.78 -12.63 -2.45
C SER A 216 2.67 -13.82 -2.11
N MET A 217 3.42 -14.33 -3.09
CA MET A 217 4.40 -15.41 -2.87
C MET A 217 5.60 -14.90 -2.05
N THR A 218 6.00 -13.66 -2.27
CA THR A 218 7.04 -12.98 -1.50
C THR A 218 6.61 -12.86 -0.04
N TYR A 219 5.37 -12.46 0.24
CA TYR A 219 4.82 -12.40 1.60
C TYR A 219 4.77 -13.77 2.27
N LEU A 220 4.31 -14.80 1.55
CA LEU A 220 4.31 -16.16 2.08
C LEU A 220 5.71 -16.58 2.55
N LYS A 221 6.72 -16.39 1.69
CA LYS A 221 8.11 -16.75 2.01
C LYS A 221 8.74 -15.89 3.10
N ALA A 222 8.38 -14.62 3.16
CA ALA A 222 8.85 -13.73 4.22
C ALA A 222 8.25 -14.08 5.59
N VAL A 223 6.96 -14.45 5.64
CA VAL A 223 6.29 -14.87 6.88
C VAL A 223 6.86 -16.19 7.39
N GLU A 224 7.10 -17.16 6.50
CA GLU A 224 7.80 -18.41 6.84
C GLU A 224 9.21 -18.16 7.40
N ALA A 225 9.89 -17.10 6.94
CA ALA A 225 11.21 -16.67 7.41
C ALA A 225 11.18 -15.84 8.70
N GLY A 226 9.99 -15.46 9.19
CA GLY A 226 9.83 -14.78 10.48
C GLY A 226 9.46 -13.31 10.45
N VAL A 227 8.96 -12.77 9.32
CA VAL A 227 8.36 -11.44 9.28
C VAL A 227 7.19 -11.36 10.25
N ASP A 228 7.09 -10.25 10.99
CA ASP A 228 6.11 -10.05 12.04
C ASP A 228 4.82 -9.38 11.54
N ILE A 229 4.94 -8.51 10.53
CA ILE A 229 3.82 -7.71 10.00
C ILE A 229 3.93 -7.62 8.47
N ILE A 230 2.82 -7.71 7.76
CA ILE A 230 2.74 -7.47 6.32
C ILE A 230 1.73 -6.38 5.97
N ASP A 231 2.06 -5.59 4.94
CA ASP A 231 1.18 -4.55 4.41
C ASP A 231 0.31 -5.12 3.30
N THR A 232 -0.99 -4.98 3.45
CA THR A 232 -1.96 -5.46 2.47
C THR A 232 -2.97 -4.38 2.13
N ALA A 233 -3.75 -4.58 1.09
CA ALA A 233 -4.84 -3.70 0.73
C ALA A 233 -6.11 -4.51 0.52
N MET A 234 -7.27 -4.01 0.98
CA MET A 234 -8.54 -4.66 0.69
C MET A 234 -8.77 -4.80 -0.82
N SER A 235 -9.38 -5.91 -1.26
CA SER A 235 -9.47 -6.33 -2.67
C SER A 235 -9.80 -5.24 -3.68
N PRO A 236 -10.74 -4.30 -3.48
CA PRO A 236 -11.02 -3.26 -4.47
C PRO A 236 -9.85 -2.33 -4.77
N PHE A 237 -8.87 -2.27 -3.87
CA PHE A 237 -7.67 -1.44 -4.00
C PHE A 237 -6.37 -2.26 -3.89
N ALA A 238 -6.45 -3.57 -4.09
CA ALA A 238 -5.28 -4.44 -4.07
C ALA A 238 -4.72 -4.72 -5.46
N MET A 239 -3.53 -5.32 -5.50
CA MET A 239 -2.85 -5.80 -6.71
C MET A 239 -2.42 -4.67 -7.68
N GLY A 240 -1.96 -5.02 -8.86
CA GLY A 240 -1.45 -4.06 -9.83
C GLY A 240 -0.28 -3.25 -9.28
N THR A 241 -0.46 -1.94 -9.14
CA THR A 241 0.53 -1.04 -8.53
C THR A 241 0.36 -0.87 -7.01
N SER A 242 -0.63 -1.56 -6.41
CA SER A 242 -0.90 -1.57 -4.97
C SER A 242 -0.27 -2.79 -4.29
N GLN A 243 -0.74 -3.16 -3.12
CA GLN A 243 -0.25 -4.29 -2.31
C GLN A 243 -1.07 -5.56 -2.56
N PRO A 244 -0.63 -6.74 -2.05
CA PRO A 244 -1.44 -7.96 -2.04
C PRO A 244 -2.78 -7.78 -1.34
N ALA A 245 -3.79 -8.52 -1.82
CA ALA A 245 -5.14 -8.44 -1.25
C ALA A 245 -5.19 -8.99 0.18
N THR A 246 -5.75 -8.21 1.10
CA THR A 246 -5.87 -8.55 2.53
C THR A 246 -6.58 -9.89 2.72
N GLU A 247 -7.70 -10.10 2.08
CA GLU A 247 -8.53 -11.31 2.22
C GLU A 247 -7.81 -12.56 1.73
N VAL A 248 -7.02 -12.41 0.65
CA VAL A 248 -6.22 -13.50 0.09
C VAL A 248 -5.13 -13.90 1.06
N MET A 249 -4.43 -12.95 1.65
CA MET A 249 -3.36 -13.23 2.61
C MET A 249 -3.92 -13.84 3.91
N VAL A 250 -5.04 -13.32 4.42
CA VAL A 250 -5.69 -13.87 5.61
C VAL A 250 -6.12 -15.32 5.38
N GLU A 251 -6.73 -15.64 4.24
CA GLU A 251 -7.12 -17.01 3.91
C GLU A 251 -5.89 -17.92 3.67
N THR A 252 -4.80 -17.37 3.11
CA THR A 252 -3.55 -18.11 2.89
C THR A 252 -2.94 -18.59 4.20
N PHE A 253 -2.97 -17.79 5.25
CA PHE A 253 -2.38 -18.15 6.55
C PHE A 253 -3.33 -18.87 7.50
N LYS A 254 -4.61 -18.94 7.18
CA LYS A 254 -5.64 -19.56 8.02
C LYS A 254 -5.34 -21.03 8.31
N GLY A 255 -5.41 -21.38 9.61
CA GLY A 255 -5.13 -22.74 10.08
C GLY A 255 -3.66 -23.14 10.05
N THR A 256 -2.74 -22.21 9.69
CA THR A 256 -1.29 -22.39 9.78
C THR A 256 -0.76 -21.83 11.11
N PRO A 257 0.52 -22.07 11.46
CA PRO A 257 1.14 -21.41 12.61
C PRO A 257 1.15 -19.87 12.53
N TYR A 258 0.96 -19.32 11.35
CA TYR A 258 1.00 -17.88 11.04
C TYR A 258 -0.39 -17.26 10.97
N ASP A 259 -1.44 -17.99 11.34
CA ASP A 259 -2.83 -17.55 11.25
C ASP A 259 -3.02 -16.17 11.90
N THR A 260 -3.53 -15.23 11.11
CA THR A 260 -3.70 -13.84 11.51
C THR A 260 -4.76 -13.63 12.59
N GLY A 261 -5.68 -14.60 12.74
CA GLY A 261 -6.84 -14.50 13.63
C GLY A 261 -7.92 -13.51 13.15
N LEU A 262 -7.78 -12.91 11.97
CA LEU A 262 -8.78 -12.00 11.44
C LEU A 262 -10.00 -12.74 10.90
N ASP A 263 -11.20 -12.19 11.18
CA ASP A 263 -12.47 -12.78 10.76
C ASP A 263 -12.77 -12.48 9.28
N GLN A 264 -12.73 -13.52 8.46
CA GLN A 264 -13.06 -13.46 7.03
C GLN A 264 -14.47 -12.91 6.75
N ASN A 265 -15.43 -13.17 7.63
CA ASN A 265 -16.79 -12.65 7.44
C ASN A 265 -16.83 -11.13 7.63
N LYS A 266 -16.05 -10.60 8.57
CA LYS A 266 -15.90 -9.14 8.74
C LYS A 266 -15.18 -8.50 7.55
N LEU A 267 -14.17 -9.17 6.99
CA LEU A 267 -13.49 -8.73 5.77
C LEU A 267 -14.45 -8.77 4.57
N ALA A 268 -15.16 -9.88 4.35
CA ALA A 268 -16.11 -10.04 3.24
C ALA A 268 -17.26 -9.03 3.29
N TRP A 269 -17.70 -8.62 4.48
CA TRP A 269 -18.79 -7.68 4.64
C TRP A 269 -18.46 -6.27 4.11
N GLN A 270 -17.19 -5.90 4.02
CA GLN A 270 -16.74 -4.64 3.39
C GLN A 270 -17.12 -4.56 1.91
N PHE A 271 -17.35 -5.71 1.26
CA PHE A 271 -17.70 -5.81 -0.16
C PHE A 271 -19.20 -5.99 -0.42
N SER A 272 -19.98 -6.39 0.58
CA SER A 272 -21.38 -6.79 0.40
C SER A 272 -22.36 -5.62 0.27
N ARG A 273 -21.94 -4.39 0.54
CA ARG A 273 -22.70 -3.17 0.22
C ARG A 273 -21.89 -2.33 -0.76
N PRO A 274 -22.50 -1.83 -1.84
CA PRO A 274 -21.85 -0.85 -2.69
C PRO A 274 -21.59 0.38 -1.83
N LEU A 275 -20.39 0.50 -1.30
CA LEU A 275 -19.87 1.76 -0.83
C LEU A 275 -19.99 2.71 -2.03
N SER A 276 -20.48 3.93 -1.81
CA SER A 276 -20.66 4.91 -2.86
C SER A 276 -19.40 5.16 -3.70
N ILE A 277 -18.24 4.77 -3.17
CA ILE A 277 -16.94 4.78 -3.85
C ILE A 277 -16.69 3.48 -4.62
N SER A 278 -16.85 2.32 -3.96
CA SER A 278 -16.59 1.03 -4.59
C SER A 278 -17.60 0.70 -5.66
N GLY A 279 -18.86 1.15 -5.52
CA GLY A 279 -19.89 0.97 -6.54
C GLY A 279 -19.56 1.69 -7.85
N ALA A 280 -19.07 2.92 -7.80
CA ALA A 280 -18.73 3.68 -9.00
C ALA A 280 -17.38 3.28 -9.59
N ILE A 281 -16.39 2.98 -8.75
CA ILE A 281 -15.03 2.63 -9.20
C ILE A 281 -14.90 1.13 -9.47
N ALA A 282 -15.44 0.26 -8.61
CA ALA A 282 -15.39 -1.19 -8.82
C ALA A 282 -16.24 -1.66 -9.99
N ALA A 283 -17.40 -1.07 -10.23
CA ALA A 283 -18.22 -1.38 -11.40
C ALA A 283 -17.60 -0.93 -12.72
N GLY A 284 -16.78 0.15 -12.72
CA GLY A 284 -16.20 0.70 -13.93
C GLY A 284 -14.79 0.23 -14.26
N VAL A 285 -13.96 -0.05 -13.25
CA VAL A 285 -12.50 -0.25 -13.46
C VAL A 285 -12.02 -1.65 -13.09
N TRP A 286 -12.73 -2.37 -12.21
CA TRP A 286 -12.18 -3.56 -11.54
C TRP A 286 -12.85 -4.90 -11.84
N ALA A 287 -14.00 -4.92 -12.49
CA ALA A 287 -14.67 -6.17 -12.82
C ALA A 287 -13.80 -7.21 -13.59
N PRO A 288 -12.81 -6.80 -14.41
CA PRO A 288 -11.94 -7.74 -15.12
C PRO A 288 -10.72 -8.24 -14.33
N PHE A 289 -10.32 -7.58 -13.23
CA PHE A 289 -8.99 -7.80 -12.66
C PHE A 289 -8.93 -8.54 -11.33
N THR A 290 -10.05 -8.75 -10.64
CA THR A 290 -10.04 -9.39 -9.33
C THR A 290 -10.60 -10.81 -9.37
N GLY A 291 -9.70 -11.79 -9.55
CA GLY A 291 -10.02 -13.21 -9.33
C GLY A 291 -10.56 -13.48 -7.90
N SER A 292 -10.23 -12.63 -6.93
CA SER A 292 -10.72 -12.72 -5.55
C SER A 292 -12.17 -12.31 -5.36
N SER A 293 -12.74 -11.44 -6.19
CA SER A 293 -14.19 -11.14 -6.13
C SER A 293 -15.05 -12.34 -6.46
N MET A 294 -14.51 -13.36 -7.18
CA MET A 294 -15.21 -14.61 -7.44
C MET A 294 -15.34 -15.51 -6.20
N ILE A 295 -14.41 -15.46 -5.26
CA ILE A 295 -14.46 -16.31 -4.05
C ILE A 295 -15.46 -15.73 -3.04
N VAL A 296 -15.53 -14.42 -2.91
CA VAL A 296 -16.40 -13.73 -1.94
C VAL A 296 -17.84 -13.56 -2.48
N GLY A 297 -18.02 -13.35 -3.77
CA GLY A 297 -19.33 -13.14 -4.42
C GLY A 297 -20.25 -14.38 -4.43
N ARG A 298 -19.74 -15.58 -4.13
CA ARG A 298 -20.55 -16.81 -4.16
C ARG A 298 -21.66 -16.90 -3.12
N ARG A 299 -21.69 -16.02 -2.12
CA ARG A 299 -22.71 -16.10 -1.05
C ARG A 299 -23.80 -15.03 -1.09
N SER A 300 -23.67 -13.99 -1.89
CA SER A 300 -24.60 -12.84 -1.81
C SER A 300 -25.36 -12.49 -3.09
N LEU A 301 -25.03 -13.09 -4.21
CA LEU A 301 -25.79 -12.93 -5.45
C LEU A 301 -26.23 -14.32 -5.88
N GLY A 302 -27.50 -14.47 -6.26
CA GLY A 302 -28.08 -15.72 -6.75
C GLY A 302 -27.19 -16.47 -7.77
N PRO A 303 -27.56 -17.66 -8.27
CA PRO A 303 -26.62 -18.54 -8.96
C PRO A 303 -25.80 -17.74 -9.96
N PRO A 304 -24.46 -17.85 -9.89
CA PRO A 304 -23.59 -17.05 -10.74
C PRO A 304 -24.00 -17.36 -12.18
N LEU A 305 -24.32 -16.32 -12.93
CA LEU A 305 -24.26 -16.45 -14.39
C LEU A 305 -22.82 -16.88 -14.68
N ILE A 306 -22.66 -18.14 -15.05
CA ILE A 306 -21.35 -18.71 -15.39
C ILE A 306 -20.91 -18.01 -16.67
N ILE A 307 -20.17 -16.93 -16.53
CA ILE A 307 -19.40 -16.35 -17.63
C ILE A 307 -18.00 -16.98 -17.55
N MET A 308 -17.95 -18.29 -17.68
CA MET A 308 -16.69 -19.00 -17.60
C MET A 308 -16.35 -19.73 -18.89
N ASP A 309 -16.90 -19.34 -20.05
CA ASP A 309 -16.42 -19.96 -21.30
C ASP A 309 -16.55 -19.08 -22.55
N ASP A 310 -16.70 -17.76 -22.38
CA ASP A 310 -16.79 -16.91 -23.54
C ASP A 310 -15.80 -15.72 -23.46
N THR A 311 -14.54 -16.01 -23.78
CA THR A 311 -13.49 -15.00 -23.99
C THR A 311 -13.92 -13.92 -25.01
N LYS A 312 -14.90 -14.22 -25.85
CA LYS A 312 -15.47 -13.26 -26.81
C LYS A 312 -16.33 -12.19 -26.13
N HIS A 313 -17.06 -12.53 -25.07
CA HIS A 313 -17.85 -11.53 -24.31
C HIS A 313 -16.98 -10.53 -23.57
N CYS A 314 -15.88 -10.96 -23.00
CA CYS A 314 -14.91 -10.10 -22.33
C CYS A 314 -14.23 -9.14 -23.35
N THR A 315 -13.93 -9.61 -24.53
CA THR A 315 -13.30 -8.81 -25.61
C THR A 315 -14.27 -7.75 -26.17
N ILE A 316 -15.56 -8.06 -26.29
CA ILE A 316 -16.59 -7.11 -26.76
C ILE A 316 -16.84 -6.00 -25.71
N LEU A 317 -16.89 -6.33 -24.42
CA LEU A 317 -17.03 -5.33 -23.35
C LEU A 317 -15.80 -4.42 -23.24
N GLN A 318 -14.60 -4.95 -23.37
CA GLN A 318 -13.38 -4.14 -23.43
C GLN A 318 -13.36 -3.21 -24.65
N SER A 319 -13.75 -3.67 -25.81
CA SER A 319 -13.79 -2.84 -27.02
C SER A 319 -14.87 -1.74 -26.96
N ALA A 320 -16.05 -2.05 -26.41
CA ALA A 320 -17.13 -1.09 -26.24
C ALA A 320 -16.80 0.00 -25.20
N PHE A 321 -16.12 -0.37 -24.13
CA PHE A 321 -15.68 0.57 -23.10
C PHE A 321 -14.57 1.50 -23.61
N PHE A 322 -13.59 0.95 -24.32
CA PHE A 322 -12.50 1.73 -24.91
C PHE A 322 -13.00 2.70 -25.99
N SER A 323 -13.94 2.30 -26.83
CA SER A 323 -14.46 3.16 -27.88
C SER A 323 -15.35 4.32 -27.36
N ARG A 324 -16.04 4.12 -26.24
CA ARG A 324 -16.97 5.15 -25.70
C ARG A 324 -16.30 6.22 -24.85
N PHE A 325 -15.23 5.91 -24.14
CA PHE A 325 -14.55 6.83 -23.22
C PHE A 325 -13.22 7.39 -23.70
N CYS A 326 -12.45 6.63 -24.48
CA CYS A 326 -11.15 7.09 -24.99
C CYS A 326 -11.21 7.87 -26.31
N PHE A 327 -12.23 7.62 -27.15
CA PHE A 327 -12.33 8.28 -28.43
C PHE A 327 -12.51 9.82 -28.37
N PRO A 328 -13.28 10.38 -27.41
CA PRO A 328 -13.35 11.84 -27.27
C PRO A 328 -12.02 12.47 -26.83
N PHE A 329 -11.25 11.76 -26.02
CA PHE A 329 -9.96 12.26 -25.50
C PHE A 329 -8.88 12.26 -26.59
N ILE A 330 -8.79 11.18 -27.36
CA ILE A 330 -7.84 11.05 -28.48
C ILE A 330 -8.14 12.08 -29.59
N ARG A 331 -9.43 12.39 -29.84
CA ARG A 331 -9.83 13.38 -30.83
C ARG A 331 -9.47 14.81 -30.42
N LYS A 332 -9.48 15.10 -29.11
CA LYS A 332 -9.09 16.40 -28.57
C LYS A 332 -7.57 16.63 -28.59
N GLU A 333 -6.80 15.59 -28.32
CA GLU A 333 -5.34 15.64 -28.37
C GLU A 333 -4.80 15.66 -29.81
N ARG A 334 -5.43 14.95 -30.76
CA ARG A 334 -5.04 15.04 -32.19
C ARG A 334 -5.15 16.46 -32.77
N LYS A 335 -6.12 17.23 -32.31
CA LYS A 335 -6.23 18.65 -32.73
C LYS A 335 -5.17 19.56 -32.11
N ARG A 336 -4.57 19.19 -30.98
CA ARG A 336 -3.46 19.92 -30.37
C ARG A 336 -2.10 19.57 -30.96
N LEU A 337 -1.92 18.32 -31.39
CA LEU A 337 -0.65 17.84 -31.98
C LEU A 337 -0.44 18.23 -33.45
N SER A 338 -1.51 18.58 -34.18
CA SER A 338 -1.40 19.06 -35.56
C SER A 338 -0.85 20.48 -35.71
N ALA A 339 -0.57 21.17 -34.62
CA ALA A 339 -0.03 22.53 -34.61
C ALA A 339 1.50 22.62 -34.50
N PHE A 340 2.20 21.47 -34.39
CA PHE A 340 3.67 21.44 -34.37
C PHE A 340 4.24 20.65 -35.56
N PRO A 341 5.17 21.20 -36.36
CA PRO A 341 5.81 20.49 -37.46
C PRO A 341 6.83 19.49 -36.87
N MET A 342 6.51 18.20 -36.92
CA MET A 342 7.47 17.14 -36.58
C MET A 342 8.25 16.72 -37.81
N LYS A 343 9.59 16.73 -37.73
CA LYS A 343 10.48 16.09 -38.68
C LYS A 343 10.32 14.56 -38.63
N PRO A 344 10.36 13.85 -39.74
CA PRO A 344 10.19 12.40 -39.75
C PRO A 344 11.41 11.72 -39.13
N CYS A 345 11.18 10.99 -38.02
CA CYS A 345 12.10 10.00 -37.50
C CYS A 345 11.79 8.66 -38.17
N SER A 346 12.69 8.17 -39.00
CA SER A 346 12.66 6.86 -39.60
C SER A 346 12.97 5.81 -38.53
N HIS A 347 12.16 4.75 -38.47
CA HIS A 347 12.23 3.54 -37.65
C HIS A 347 11.40 3.52 -36.36
N PHE A 348 10.11 3.34 -36.55
CA PHE A 348 9.26 2.53 -35.67
C PHE A 348 8.02 2.10 -36.48
N SER A 349 8.03 0.88 -36.96
CA SER A 349 6.83 0.23 -37.52
C SER A 349 6.07 -0.47 -36.38
N VAL A 350 4.91 0.06 -35.98
CA VAL A 350 3.94 -0.65 -35.18
C VAL A 350 2.94 -1.30 -36.11
N THR A 351 3.03 -2.59 -36.28
CA THR A 351 2.02 -3.38 -37.00
C THR A 351 0.83 -3.61 -36.08
N LEU A 352 -0.26 -2.89 -36.30
CA LEU A 352 -1.56 -3.20 -35.69
C LEU A 352 -2.19 -4.31 -36.52
N ASN A 353 -2.14 -5.55 -36.03
CA ASN A 353 -3.01 -6.62 -36.53
C ASN A 353 -4.37 -6.49 -35.85
N CYS A 354 -5.37 -6.02 -36.61
CA CYS A 354 -6.77 -6.22 -36.29
C CYS A 354 -7.19 -7.64 -36.66
N LEU A 355 -7.57 -8.41 -35.68
CA LEU A 355 -8.50 -9.54 -35.80
C LEU A 355 -9.62 -9.31 -34.83
#